data_697177fe1b91f141e2efb6af3de8e709
#
_entry.id   697177fe1b91f141e2efb6af3de8e709
#
_cell.length_a   1.000
_cell.length_b   1.000
_cell.length_c   1.000
_cell.angle_alpha   90.00
_cell.angle_beta   90.00
_cell.angle_gamma   90.00
#
_symmetry.space_group_name_H-M   'P 1'
#
loop_
_entity.id
_entity.type
_entity.pdbx_description
1 polymer ?
#
loop_
_entity_poly.entity_id
_entity_poly.type
_entity_poly.pdbx_seq_one_letter_code
_entity_poly.pdbx_strand_id
1 'polypeptide(L)'
;TYNLWKDRPEFLQIDEETFSSEDIEKLKGDTPVFITDPLDGTKNFIHGNGYFAVTIGLMQKGEIIAGVTYNPILNELYWAHKGSGSWINNQRLRVSQRDKLDGCMFTSGVQIKHQDILEKGIAQIGALQRKTSVRLLGSSALDLANVASGKFDGFWSLRLNLWDIAAGIILVKEAGGICLNEKGNDFDPLKDESLIASSAAISSELLKNL
;
A
#
# COMPACT_ATOMS: atom_id res chain seq x y z
N THR A 1 -2.77 -12.25 -18.74
CA THR A 1 -3.71 -12.06 -17.60
C THR A 1 -5.04 -12.68 -17.99
N TYR A 2 -5.43 -13.73 -17.30
CA TYR A 2 -6.76 -14.32 -17.49
C TYR A 2 -7.75 -13.23 -17.04
N ASN A 3 -8.64 -12.83 -17.94
CA ASN A 3 -9.67 -11.83 -17.61
C ASN A 3 -10.69 -12.49 -16.66
N LEU A 4 -10.44 -12.37 -15.35
CA LEU A 4 -11.30 -12.93 -14.29
C LEU A 4 -12.74 -12.37 -14.34
N TRP A 5 -12.95 -11.29 -15.08
CA TRP A 5 -14.19 -10.53 -15.13
C TRP A 5 -14.87 -10.58 -16.50
N LYS A 6 -14.38 -11.43 -17.43
CA LYS A 6 -14.92 -11.55 -18.79
C LYS A 6 -16.44 -11.78 -18.82
N ASP A 7 -16.96 -12.46 -17.81
CA ASP A 7 -18.38 -12.78 -17.68
C ASP A 7 -19.13 -11.83 -16.73
N ARG A 8 -18.48 -10.72 -16.32
CA ARG A 8 -19.02 -9.71 -15.41
C ARG A 8 -18.81 -8.30 -15.97
N PRO A 9 -19.51 -7.96 -17.08
CA PRO A 9 -19.31 -6.68 -17.78
C PRO A 9 -19.76 -5.46 -16.96
N GLU A 10 -20.48 -5.66 -15.87
CA GLU A 10 -20.87 -4.63 -14.90
C GLU A 10 -19.70 -4.13 -14.05
N PHE A 11 -18.55 -4.84 -14.03
CA PHE A 11 -17.36 -4.42 -13.32
C PHE A 11 -16.32 -3.82 -14.28
N LEU A 12 -15.76 -2.69 -13.89
CA LEU A 12 -14.59 -2.11 -14.54
C LEU A 12 -13.33 -2.65 -13.89
N GLN A 13 -12.29 -2.84 -14.68
CA GLN A 13 -10.97 -3.25 -14.21
C GLN A 13 -9.90 -2.29 -14.72
N ILE A 14 -8.94 -2.01 -13.85
CA ILE A 14 -7.71 -1.27 -14.14
C ILE A 14 -6.57 -2.10 -13.59
N ASP A 15 -5.53 -2.31 -14.37
CA ASP A 15 -4.33 -3.02 -13.94
C ASP A 15 -3.06 -2.30 -14.40
N GLU A 16 -1.91 -2.72 -13.87
CA GLU A 16 -0.60 -2.16 -14.18
C GLU A 16 -0.31 -2.11 -15.69
N GLU A 17 -0.73 -3.13 -16.43
CA GLU A 17 -0.40 -3.29 -17.85
C GLU A 17 -1.31 -2.46 -18.78
N THR A 18 -2.52 -2.12 -18.34
CA THR A 18 -3.55 -1.51 -19.19
C THR A 18 -3.94 -0.09 -18.77
N PHE A 19 -3.43 0.41 -17.65
CA PHE A 19 -3.81 1.72 -17.11
C PHE A 19 -3.52 2.87 -18.08
N SER A 20 -4.50 3.75 -18.22
CA SER A 20 -4.42 4.98 -18.99
C SER A 20 -4.94 6.19 -18.20
N SER A 21 -4.60 7.41 -18.63
CA SER A 21 -5.10 8.63 -17.99
C SER A 21 -6.63 8.77 -18.04
N GLU A 22 -7.29 8.14 -19.02
CA GLU A 22 -8.74 8.13 -19.15
C GLU A 22 -9.42 7.32 -18.04
N ASP A 23 -8.71 6.38 -17.42
CA ASP A 23 -9.24 5.52 -16.36
C ASP A 23 -9.49 6.28 -15.05
N ILE A 24 -8.82 7.43 -14.85
CA ILE A 24 -9.01 8.28 -13.67
C ILE A 24 -10.48 8.74 -13.53
N GLU A 25 -11.15 9.05 -14.65
CA GLU A 25 -12.57 9.44 -14.60
C GLU A 25 -13.48 8.26 -14.23
N LYS A 26 -13.13 7.03 -14.64
CA LYS A 26 -13.86 5.82 -14.23
C LYS A 26 -13.81 5.61 -12.72
N LEU A 27 -12.65 5.92 -12.09
CA LEU A 27 -12.46 5.78 -10.65
C LEU A 27 -13.32 6.72 -9.80
N LYS A 28 -13.77 7.84 -10.37
CA LYS A 28 -14.67 8.81 -9.71
C LYS A 28 -16.14 8.42 -9.80
N GLY A 29 -16.49 7.50 -10.70
CA GLY A 29 -17.86 7.12 -11.02
C GLY A 29 -18.55 6.25 -9.97
N ASP A 30 -19.85 6.01 -10.20
CA ASP A 30 -20.68 5.15 -9.35
C ASP A 30 -20.40 3.65 -9.55
N THR A 31 -19.90 3.27 -10.74
CA THR A 31 -19.57 1.89 -11.06
C THR A 31 -18.33 1.45 -10.27
N PRO A 32 -18.39 0.32 -9.55
CA PRO A 32 -17.20 -0.20 -8.86
C PRO A 32 -16.09 -0.56 -9.86
N VAL A 33 -14.86 -0.18 -9.52
CA VAL A 33 -13.67 -0.44 -10.33
C VAL A 33 -12.69 -1.30 -9.54
N PHE A 34 -12.33 -2.45 -10.09
CA PHE A 34 -11.24 -3.28 -9.57
C PHE A 34 -9.90 -2.73 -10.04
N ILE A 35 -8.99 -2.55 -9.10
CA ILE A 35 -7.63 -2.04 -9.31
C ILE A 35 -6.69 -3.18 -8.93
N THR A 36 -5.98 -3.73 -9.90
CA THR A 36 -5.24 -4.98 -9.74
C THR A 36 -3.76 -4.82 -10.09
N ASP A 37 -2.90 -5.32 -9.21
CA ASP A 37 -1.54 -5.68 -9.58
C ASP A 37 -1.42 -7.21 -9.47
N PRO A 38 -1.25 -7.91 -10.60
CA PRO A 38 -1.16 -9.37 -10.60
C PRO A 38 0.15 -9.90 -10.03
N LEU A 39 1.18 -9.06 -9.91
CA LEU A 39 2.50 -9.46 -9.39
C LEU A 39 3.28 -8.26 -8.82
N ASP A 40 2.84 -7.71 -7.69
CA ASP A 40 3.63 -6.71 -6.95
C ASP A 40 4.90 -7.36 -6.38
N GLY A 41 6.04 -6.73 -6.64
CA GLY A 41 7.34 -7.29 -6.31
C GLY A 41 7.94 -8.16 -7.44
N THR A 42 7.72 -7.81 -8.71
CA THR A 42 8.19 -8.54 -9.90
C THR A 42 9.70 -8.87 -9.86
N LYS A 43 10.54 -7.94 -9.38
CA LYS A 43 11.98 -8.19 -9.24
C LYS A 43 12.26 -9.29 -8.24
N ASN A 44 11.56 -9.30 -7.10
CA ASN A 44 11.67 -10.36 -6.10
C ASN A 44 11.30 -11.71 -6.71
N PHE A 45 10.19 -11.76 -7.42
CA PHE A 45 9.73 -12.99 -8.09
C PHE A 45 10.76 -13.52 -9.08
N ILE A 46 11.31 -12.67 -9.98
CA ILE A 46 12.33 -13.05 -10.97
C ILE A 46 13.59 -13.61 -10.31
N HIS A 47 13.97 -13.07 -9.16
CA HIS A 47 15.15 -13.50 -8.41
C HIS A 47 14.90 -14.67 -7.44
N GLY A 48 13.69 -15.23 -7.41
CA GLY A 48 13.33 -16.33 -6.50
C GLY A 48 13.20 -15.90 -5.03
N ASN A 49 13.10 -14.59 -4.76
CA ASN A 49 12.80 -14.06 -3.44
C ASN A 49 11.31 -14.10 -3.19
N GLY A 50 10.86 -14.74 -2.09
CA GLY A 50 9.46 -14.96 -1.77
C GLY A 50 8.67 -13.72 -1.31
N TYR A 51 9.21 -12.50 -1.39
CA TYR A 51 8.53 -11.28 -0.97
C TYR A 51 7.84 -10.60 -2.16
N PHE A 52 6.73 -11.18 -2.59
CA PHE A 52 5.86 -10.69 -3.68
C PHE A 52 4.39 -11.08 -3.41
N ALA A 53 3.46 -10.41 -4.04
CA ALA A 53 2.04 -10.62 -3.82
C ALA A 53 1.20 -10.43 -5.08
N VAL A 54 -0.03 -10.97 -5.03
CA VAL A 54 -1.15 -10.54 -5.88
C VAL A 54 -2.00 -9.57 -5.05
N THR A 55 -2.36 -8.42 -5.60
CA THR A 55 -3.15 -7.43 -4.87
C THR A 55 -4.29 -6.88 -5.71
N ILE A 56 -5.45 -6.70 -5.08
CA ILE A 56 -6.67 -6.20 -5.71
C ILE A 56 -7.36 -5.22 -4.76
N GLY A 57 -7.53 -3.98 -5.19
CA GLY A 57 -8.38 -2.99 -4.55
C GLY A 57 -9.73 -2.85 -5.25
N LEU A 58 -10.75 -2.43 -4.55
CA LEU A 58 -12.05 -2.06 -5.11
C LEU A 58 -12.34 -0.60 -4.75
N MET A 59 -12.51 0.22 -5.79
CA MET A 59 -12.83 1.64 -5.64
C MET A 59 -14.22 1.93 -6.18
N GLN A 60 -14.95 2.81 -5.50
CA GLN A 60 -16.24 3.34 -5.95
C GLN A 60 -16.36 4.79 -5.48
N LYS A 61 -16.79 5.70 -6.35
CA LYS A 61 -16.94 7.14 -6.06
C LYS A 61 -15.65 7.80 -5.53
N GLY A 62 -14.49 7.36 -6.05
CA GLY A 62 -13.21 7.87 -5.61
C GLY A 62 -12.72 7.34 -4.24
N GLU A 63 -13.48 6.43 -3.61
CA GLU A 63 -13.14 5.85 -2.32
C GLU A 63 -12.79 4.36 -2.46
N ILE A 64 -11.71 3.92 -1.82
CA ILE A 64 -11.35 2.49 -1.74
C ILE A 64 -12.23 1.84 -0.67
N ILE A 65 -13.08 0.89 -1.10
CA ILE A 65 -14.09 0.27 -0.24
C ILE A 65 -13.78 -1.18 0.15
N ALA A 66 -12.89 -1.86 -0.58
CA ALA A 66 -12.41 -3.19 -0.24
C ALA A 66 -11.01 -3.43 -0.81
N GLY A 67 -10.31 -4.42 -0.28
CA GLY A 67 -9.01 -4.81 -0.80
C GLY A 67 -8.57 -6.17 -0.29
N VAL A 68 -7.78 -6.85 -1.12
CA VAL A 68 -7.12 -8.11 -0.79
C VAL A 68 -5.66 -8.06 -1.25
N THR A 69 -4.76 -8.64 -0.45
CA THR A 69 -3.36 -8.86 -0.81
C THR A 69 -3.02 -10.30 -0.42
N TYR A 70 -2.55 -11.09 -1.37
CA TYR A 70 -2.22 -12.49 -1.14
C TYR A 70 -0.73 -12.74 -1.33
N ASN A 71 -0.08 -13.23 -0.28
CA ASN A 71 1.27 -13.75 -0.33
C ASN A 71 1.23 -15.27 -0.59
N PRO A 72 1.56 -15.74 -1.78
CA PRO A 72 1.46 -17.17 -2.12
C PRO A 72 2.52 -18.04 -1.45
N ILE A 73 3.65 -17.46 -1.04
CA ILE A 73 4.74 -18.19 -0.40
C ILE A 73 4.37 -18.57 1.04
N LEU A 74 3.76 -17.64 1.76
CA LEU A 74 3.36 -17.84 3.16
C LEU A 74 1.90 -18.32 3.29
N ASN A 75 1.15 -18.39 2.18
CA ASN A 75 -0.29 -18.66 2.16
C ASN A 75 -1.06 -17.70 3.10
N GLU A 76 -0.68 -16.42 3.04
CA GLU A 76 -1.30 -15.36 3.84
C GLU A 76 -2.23 -14.53 2.93
N LEU A 77 -3.53 -14.57 3.22
CA LEU A 77 -4.53 -13.74 2.56
C LEU A 77 -4.92 -12.58 3.50
N TYR A 78 -4.44 -11.39 3.18
CA TYR A 78 -4.84 -10.15 3.84
C TYR A 78 -6.08 -9.60 3.14
N TRP A 79 -7.11 -9.21 3.90
CA TRP A 79 -8.31 -8.65 3.32
C TRP A 79 -9.01 -7.68 4.26
N ALA A 80 -9.69 -6.70 3.69
CA ALA A 80 -10.53 -5.76 4.38
C ALA A 80 -11.66 -5.26 3.48
N HIS A 81 -12.78 -4.90 4.09
CA HIS A 81 -13.75 -4.02 3.46
C HIS A 81 -14.21 -2.96 4.48
N LYS A 82 -14.68 -1.83 3.98
CA LYS A 82 -15.07 -0.67 4.79
C LYS A 82 -16.03 -1.06 5.91
N GLY A 83 -15.66 -0.76 7.16
CA GLY A 83 -16.43 -1.05 8.37
C GLY A 83 -16.31 -2.47 8.91
N SER A 84 -15.54 -3.38 8.27
CA SER A 84 -15.44 -4.78 8.71
C SER A 84 -14.19 -5.10 9.53
N GLY A 85 -13.25 -4.16 9.58
CA GLY A 85 -11.90 -4.42 10.08
C GLY A 85 -11.02 -5.09 9.04
N SER A 86 -9.74 -5.23 9.36
CA SER A 86 -8.71 -5.86 8.55
C SER A 86 -8.35 -7.23 9.09
N TRP A 87 -8.06 -8.18 8.21
CA TRP A 87 -7.88 -9.57 8.53
C TRP A 87 -6.72 -10.20 7.77
N ILE A 88 -6.04 -11.16 8.39
CA ILE A 88 -5.17 -12.13 7.72
C ILE A 88 -5.79 -13.52 7.90
N ASN A 89 -6.14 -14.17 6.81
CA ASN A 89 -6.92 -15.41 6.86
C ASN A 89 -8.17 -15.21 7.76
N ASN A 90 -8.19 -15.82 8.95
CA ASN A 90 -9.28 -15.71 9.92
C ASN A 90 -8.90 -14.89 11.18
N GLN A 91 -7.72 -14.26 11.20
CA GLN A 91 -7.24 -13.49 12.33
C GLN A 91 -7.38 -12.00 12.07
N ARG A 92 -8.00 -11.28 13.03
CA ARG A 92 -8.16 -9.82 12.94
C ARG A 92 -6.84 -9.10 13.15
N LEU A 93 -6.59 -8.10 12.32
CA LEU A 93 -5.38 -7.28 12.34
C LEU A 93 -5.56 -5.99 13.14
N ARG A 94 -4.45 -5.48 13.64
CA ARG A 94 -4.28 -4.14 14.21
C ARG A 94 -2.91 -3.60 13.89
N VAL A 95 -2.83 -2.31 13.58
CA VAL A 95 -1.56 -1.62 13.46
C VAL A 95 -0.81 -1.59 14.79
N SER A 96 0.49 -1.37 14.72
CA SER A 96 1.37 -1.21 15.89
C SER A 96 0.88 -0.10 16.83
N GLN A 97 1.14 -0.26 18.13
CA GLN A 97 0.81 0.74 19.15
C GLN A 97 2.06 1.50 19.63
N ARG A 98 3.22 1.34 18.97
CA ARG A 98 4.44 2.09 19.30
C ARG A 98 4.25 3.56 18.98
N ASP A 99 4.71 4.42 19.87
CA ASP A 99 4.58 5.87 19.80
C ASP A 99 5.93 6.61 19.76
N LYS A 100 7.04 5.85 19.81
CA LYS A 100 8.41 6.37 19.74
C LYS A 100 9.20 5.65 18.67
N LEU A 101 10.12 6.35 18.01
CA LEU A 101 10.98 5.77 16.97
C LEU A 101 11.87 4.65 17.49
N ASP A 102 12.28 4.73 18.76
CA ASP A 102 13.09 3.67 19.37
C ASP A 102 12.33 2.34 19.37
N GLY A 103 12.95 1.31 18.82
CA GLY A 103 12.35 -0.01 18.65
C GLY A 103 11.33 -0.13 17.51
N CYS A 104 11.08 0.92 16.74
CA CYS A 104 10.27 0.85 15.53
C CYS A 104 11.03 0.22 14.37
N MET A 105 10.26 -0.34 13.43
CA MET A 105 10.74 -0.82 12.15
C MET A 105 9.82 -0.33 11.03
N PHE A 106 10.40 0.39 10.08
CA PHE A 106 9.68 0.97 8.95
C PHE A 106 10.07 0.29 7.64
N THR A 107 9.20 0.40 6.63
CA THR A 107 9.50 0.01 5.25
C THR A 107 9.33 1.20 4.31
N SER A 108 10.03 1.16 3.18
CA SER A 108 9.91 2.17 2.14
C SER A 108 10.05 1.57 0.76
N GLY A 109 9.31 2.14 -0.19
CA GLY A 109 9.48 1.91 -1.62
C GLY A 109 10.23 3.07 -2.26
N VAL A 110 11.44 2.83 -2.82
CA VAL A 110 12.16 3.83 -3.60
C VAL A 110 12.22 3.39 -5.05
N GLN A 111 11.61 4.17 -5.92
CA GLN A 111 11.59 3.88 -7.35
C GLN A 111 12.82 4.48 -8.04
N ILE A 112 13.76 3.63 -8.46
CA ILE A 112 15.01 4.01 -9.14
C ILE A 112 14.74 4.70 -10.49
N LYS A 113 13.60 4.42 -11.13
CA LYS A 113 13.23 5.00 -12.44
C LYS A 113 13.04 6.52 -12.40
N HIS A 114 12.78 7.09 -11.23
CA HIS A 114 12.48 8.51 -11.03
C HIS A 114 13.64 9.22 -10.34
N GLN A 115 14.62 9.66 -11.13
CA GLN A 115 15.84 10.30 -10.61
C GLN A 115 15.57 11.58 -9.80
N ASP A 116 14.50 12.32 -10.13
CA ASP A 116 14.10 13.54 -9.46
C ASP A 116 13.67 13.33 -8.00
N ILE A 117 13.17 12.14 -7.66
CA ILE A 117 12.76 11.79 -6.30
C ILE A 117 13.71 10.79 -5.62
N LEU A 118 14.62 10.18 -6.37
CA LEU A 118 15.55 9.17 -5.85
C LEU A 118 16.42 9.74 -4.72
N GLU A 119 17.03 10.90 -4.92
CA GLU A 119 17.86 11.57 -3.92
C GLU A 119 17.07 11.91 -2.65
N LYS A 120 15.84 12.42 -2.81
CA LYS A 120 14.93 12.69 -1.68
C LYS A 120 14.63 11.39 -0.92
N GLY A 121 14.29 10.32 -1.62
CA GLY A 121 14.00 9.03 -1.00
C GLY A 121 15.20 8.45 -0.25
N ILE A 122 16.40 8.50 -0.83
CA ILE A 122 17.65 8.06 -0.18
C ILE A 122 17.93 8.89 1.08
N ALA A 123 17.76 10.22 1.00
CA ALA A 123 17.96 11.11 2.14
C ALA A 123 17.00 10.78 3.30
N GLN A 124 15.72 10.54 3.00
CA GLN A 124 14.70 10.12 3.97
C GLN A 124 15.06 8.80 4.64
N ILE A 125 15.45 7.77 3.85
CA ILE A 125 15.91 6.49 4.38
C ILE A 125 17.11 6.69 5.29
N GLY A 126 18.11 7.46 4.85
CA GLY A 126 19.31 7.74 5.65
C GLY A 126 19.02 8.49 6.95
N ALA A 127 18.09 9.45 6.93
CA ALA A 127 17.67 10.19 8.10
C ALA A 127 16.99 9.27 9.14
N LEU A 128 16.06 8.45 8.68
CA LEU A 128 15.31 7.56 9.56
C LEU A 128 16.16 6.38 10.06
N GLN A 129 17.03 5.80 9.21
CA GLN A 129 17.92 4.69 9.57
C GLN A 129 18.92 5.05 10.69
N ARG A 130 19.25 6.34 10.89
CA ARG A 130 20.08 6.79 12.02
C ARG A 130 19.35 6.73 13.37
N LYS A 131 18.02 6.61 13.36
CA LYS A 131 17.17 6.69 14.56
C LYS A 131 16.46 5.38 14.85
N THR A 132 16.21 4.56 13.83
CA THR A 132 15.45 3.33 13.94
C THR A 132 15.76 2.42 12.75
N SER A 133 15.08 1.27 12.66
CA SER A 133 15.29 0.30 11.59
C SER A 133 14.45 0.61 10.36
N VAL A 134 15.07 0.62 9.17
CA VAL A 134 14.39 0.71 7.88
C VAL A 134 14.66 -0.54 7.05
N ARG A 135 13.66 -0.99 6.30
CA ARG A 135 13.74 -2.11 5.36
C ARG A 135 13.27 -1.67 3.99
N LEU A 136 13.95 -2.16 2.95
CA LEU A 136 13.57 -1.99 1.54
C LEU A 136 13.32 -3.38 0.98
N LEU A 137 12.06 -3.80 0.98
CA LEU A 137 11.70 -5.19 0.69
C LEU A 137 11.18 -5.40 -0.74
N GLY A 138 10.71 -4.34 -1.40
CA GLY A 138 10.41 -4.34 -2.83
C GLY A 138 9.03 -4.89 -3.21
N SER A 139 8.06 -4.86 -2.29
CA SER A 139 6.64 -5.13 -2.52
C SER A 139 5.82 -4.18 -1.66
N SER A 140 5.25 -3.14 -2.26
CA SER A 140 4.46 -2.13 -1.55
C SER A 140 3.18 -2.72 -0.96
N ALA A 141 2.56 -3.66 -1.67
CA ALA A 141 1.37 -4.35 -1.20
C ALA A 141 1.63 -5.16 0.08
N LEU A 142 2.76 -5.90 0.15
CA LEU A 142 3.14 -6.64 1.37
C LEU A 142 3.62 -5.70 2.47
N ASP A 143 4.31 -4.62 2.15
CA ASP A 143 4.74 -3.62 3.11
C ASP A 143 3.54 -3.02 3.85
N LEU A 144 2.50 -2.60 3.11
CA LEU A 144 1.26 -2.08 3.68
C LEU A 144 0.47 -3.15 4.46
N ALA A 145 0.40 -4.39 3.96
CA ALA A 145 -0.22 -5.50 4.67
C ALA A 145 0.48 -5.78 6.01
N ASN A 146 1.81 -5.67 6.03
CA ASN A 146 2.61 -5.83 7.24
C ASN A 146 2.46 -4.64 8.21
N VAL A 147 2.23 -3.40 7.72
CA VAL A 147 1.81 -2.27 8.57
C VAL A 147 0.44 -2.55 9.19
N ALA A 148 -0.55 -3.00 8.41
CA ALA A 148 -1.88 -3.35 8.91
C ALA A 148 -1.85 -4.45 9.98
N SER A 149 -0.87 -5.37 9.92
CA SER A 149 -0.67 -6.45 10.89
C SER A 149 0.20 -6.06 12.10
N GLY A 150 0.73 -4.83 12.13
CA GLY A 150 1.63 -4.37 13.20
C GLY A 150 3.03 -4.99 13.16
N LYS A 151 3.37 -5.75 12.11
CA LYS A 151 4.73 -6.28 11.89
C LYS A 151 5.71 -5.15 11.57
N PHE A 152 5.23 -4.11 10.86
CA PHE A 152 5.93 -2.83 10.67
C PHE A 152 5.15 -1.70 11.31
N ASP A 153 5.87 -0.67 11.77
CA ASP A 153 5.30 0.49 12.43
C ASP A 153 4.82 1.56 11.44
N GLY A 154 5.33 1.50 10.22
CA GLY A 154 4.89 2.34 9.12
C GLY A 154 5.61 2.04 7.81
N PHE A 155 5.04 2.59 6.77
CA PHE A 155 5.50 2.55 5.39
C PHE A 155 5.44 3.97 4.82
N TRP A 156 6.43 4.33 4.01
CA TRP A 156 6.32 5.52 3.18
C TRP A 156 6.90 5.26 1.79
N SER A 157 6.37 5.94 0.81
CA SER A 157 6.93 5.95 -0.52
C SER A 157 6.55 7.21 -1.28
N LEU A 158 7.42 7.59 -2.21
CA LEU A 158 7.23 8.69 -3.12
C LEU A 158 6.85 8.16 -4.49
N ARG A 159 5.88 8.80 -5.16
CA ARG A 159 5.41 8.48 -6.51
C ARG A 159 5.03 7.00 -6.67
N LEU A 160 3.90 6.66 -6.07
CA LEU A 160 3.32 5.32 -6.12
C LEU A 160 2.28 5.19 -7.23
N ASN A 161 2.14 4.00 -7.77
CA ASN A 161 1.00 3.67 -8.61
C ASN A 161 -0.18 3.21 -7.74
N LEU A 162 -1.38 3.48 -8.22
CA LEU A 162 -2.60 3.15 -7.47
C LEU A 162 -2.76 1.63 -7.26
N TRP A 163 -2.36 0.82 -8.23
CA TRP A 163 -2.45 -0.64 -8.14
C TRP A 163 -1.53 -1.25 -7.08
N ASP A 164 -0.40 -0.60 -6.76
CA ASP A 164 0.54 -1.04 -5.71
C ASP A 164 -0.04 -0.84 -4.29
N ILE A 165 -0.96 0.13 -4.12
CA ILE A 165 -1.37 0.62 -2.80
C ILE A 165 -2.86 0.53 -2.49
N ALA A 166 -3.74 0.36 -3.49
CA ALA A 166 -5.18 0.43 -3.27
C ALA A 166 -5.66 -0.53 -2.18
N ALA A 167 -5.31 -1.81 -2.27
CA ALA A 167 -5.68 -2.77 -1.23
C ALA A 167 -5.02 -2.43 0.12
N GLY A 168 -3.74 -2.02 0.10
CA GLY A 168 -3.00 -1.69 1.31
C GLY A 168 -3.59 -0.53 2.11
N ILE A 169 -4.14 0.49 1.43
CA ILE A 169 -4.78 1.63 2.08
C ILE A 169 -5.98 1.19 2.93
N ILE A 170 -6.88 0.37 2.39
CA ILE A 170 -8.04 -0.10 3.15
C ILE A 170 -7.62 -1.08 4.25
N LEU A 171 -6.61 -1.93 4.01
CA LEU A 171 -6.04 -2.80 5.04
C LEU A 171 -5.55 -2.01 6.25
N VAL A 172 -4.76 -0.96 6.03
CA VAL A 172 -4.22 -0.11 7.10
C VAL A 172 -5.33 0.65 7.82
N LYS A 173 -6.25 1.30 7.10
CA LYS A 173 -7.36 2.06 7.68
C LYS A 173 -8.26 1.16 8.55
N GLU A 174 -8.64 0.00 8.06
CA GLU A 174 -9.50 -0.95 8.77
C GLU A 174 -8.78 -1.68 9.93
N ALA A 175 -7.44 -1.66 9.94
CA ALA A 175 -6.64 -2.10 11.09
C ALA A 175 -6.47 -1.02 12.18
N GLY A 176 -7.06 0.17 11.98
CA GLY A 176 -6.97 1.31 12.91
C GLY A 176 -5.76 2.21 12.68
N GLY A 177 -5.11 2.10 11.52
CA GLY A 177 -4.05 3.00 11.08
C GLY A 177 -4.57 4.19 10.28
N ILE A 178 -3.64 5.04 9.86
CA ILE A 178 -3.89 6.23 9.04
C ILE A 178 -3.01 6.20 7.79
N CYS A 179 -3.51 6.84 6.74
CA CYS A 179 -2.82 7.05 5.49
C CYS A 179 -2.77 8.55 5.22
N LEU A 180 -1.57 9.12 5.14
CA LEU A 180 -1.32 10.56 4.98
C LEU A 180 -0.50 10.81 3.71
N ASN A 181 -0.61 12.01 3.17
CA ASN A 181 0.35 12.53 2.19
C ASN A 181 1.57 13.17 2.89
N GLU A 182 2.55 13.62 2.12
CA GLU A 182 3.78 14.23 2.67
C GLU A 182 3.55 15.56 3.42
N LYS A 183 2.37 16.17 3.30
CA LYS A 183 1.96 17.38 4.03
C LYS A 183 1.25 17.05 5.35
N GLY A 184 1.03 15.76 5.64
CA GLY A 184 0.32 15.32 6.83
C GLY A 184 -1.20 15.38 6.72
N ASN A 185 -1.75 15.64 5.54
CA ASN A 185 -3.19 15.56 5.28
C ASN A 185 -3.61 14.12 4.94
N ASP A 186 -4.90 13.81 5.06
CA ASP A 186 -5.44 12.54 4.61
C ASP A 186 -5.07 12.29 3.15
N PHE A 187 -4.56 11.10 2.87
CA PHE A 187 -4.15 10.68 1.54
C PHE A 187 -5.34 10.54 0.60
N ASP A 188 -5.31 11.28 -0.52
CA ASP A 188 -6.27 11.15 -1.62
C ASP A 188 -5.65 10.28 -2.73
N PRO A 189 -6.15 9.06 -2.97
CA PRO A 189 -5.56 8.12 -3.91
C PRO A 189 -5.64 8.57 -5.38
N LEU A 190 -6.44 9.61 -5.68
CA LEU A 190 -6.58 10.15 -7.04
C LEU A 190 -5.77 11.42 -7.29
N LYS A 191 -5.12 11.98 -6.25
CA LYS A 191 -4.38 13.25 -6.36
C LYS A 191 -2.97 13.21 -5.79
N ASP A 192 -2.78 12.44 -4.71
CA ASP A 192 -1.50 12.41 -4.01
C ASP A 192 -0.58 11.34 -4.61
N GLU A 193 0.68 11.69 -4.80
CA GLU A 193 1.70 10.78 -5.33
C GLU A 193 2.51 10.10 -4.23
N SER A 194 2.51 10.64 -3.01
CA SER A 194 3.30 10.15 -1.88
C SER A 194 2.40 9.67 -0.77
N LEU A 195 2.64 8.46 -0.27
CA LEU A 195 1.88 7.83 0.80
C LEU A 195 2.75 7.61 2.04
N ILE A 196 2.21 7.95 3.21
CA ILE A 196 2.73 7.59 4.52
C ILE A 196 1.63 6.83 5.25
N ALA A 197 1.89 5.57 5.60
CA ALA A 197 0.94 4.70 6.28
C ALA A 197 1.52 4.25 7.63
N SER A 198 0.79 4.44 8.73
CA SER A 198 1.24 4.06 10.08
C SER A 198 0.07 4.04 11.07
N SER A 199 0.34 3.76 12.34
CA SER A 199 -0.61 4.12 13.41
C SER A 199 -0.63 5.64 13.64
N ALA A 200 -1.71 6.16 14.19
CA ALA A 200 -1.79 7.58 14.57
C ALA A 200 -0.74 7.95 15.64
N ALA A 201 -0.36 6.99 16.49
CA ALA A 201 0.58 7.21 17.58
C ALA A 201 1.99 7.62 17.09
N ILE A 202 2.48 7.00 15.99
CA ILE A 202 3.85 7.24 15.48
C ILE A 202 3.88 8.20 14.28
N SER A 203 2.74 8.53 13.68
CA SER A 203 2.66 9.29 12.42
C SER A 203 3.38 10.64 12.46
N SER A 204 3.19 11.41 13.53
CA SER A 204 3.83 12.71 13.68
C SER A 204 5.35 12.62 13.78
N GLU A 205 5.87 11.61 14.48
CA GLU A 205 7.30 11.36 14.58
C GLU A 205 7.87 10.87 13.24
N LEU A 206 7.14 10.03 12.51
CA LEU A 206 7.55 9.59 11.17
C LEU A 206 7.62 10.79 10.22
N LEU A 207 6.55 11.60 10.12
CA LEU A 207 6.49 12.80 9.26
C LEU A 207 7.62 13.80 9.51
N LYS A 208 7.97 14.06 10.77
CA LYS A 208 9.08 15.00 11.12
C LYS A 208 10.45 14.50 10.67
N ASN A 209 10.58 13.23 10.34
CA ASN A 209 11.85 12.58 9.99
C ASN A 209 11.94 12.19 8.52
N LEU A 210 10.92 12.47 7.73
CA LEU A 210 10.87 12.36 6.29
C LEU A 210 11.03 13.72 5.59
#